data_1b59fd606d693a935fc023ad44d66503
#
_entry.id   1b59fd606d693a935fc023ad44d66503
#
_cell.length_a   1.000
_cell.length_b   1.000
_cell.length_c   1.000
_cell.angle_alpha   90.00
_cell.angle_beta   90.00
_cell.angle_gamma   90.00
#
_symmetry.space_group_name_H-M   'P 1'
#
loop_
_entity.id
_entity.type
_entity.pdbx_description
1 polymer ?
#
loop_
_entity_poly.entity_id
_entity_poly.type
_entity_poly.pdbx_seq_one_letter_code
_entity_poly.pdbx_strand_id
1 'polypeptide(L)'
;EVFNQLLVFALYFLALYLSSWVSNHLETVAQSSAIYLPAGVKLAFFVIFPVRFWPMLWIASRLYASYLGVYYNGEWSFDLFHGFVQELTYMAIVYSFKKSRWPPKITSNSGALSLILLAVFSASFKWFLFSSAFEFTTWLEGKQVLQYQLNMTLGDLTGTLLVAPALLLISQSYSLVPSRHHAVILLSLLALASI
;
A
#
# COMPACT_ATOMS: atom_id res chain seq x y z
N GLU A 1 -2.24 24.53 5.05
CA GLU A 1 -2.36 23.43 4.05
C GLU A 1 -1.07 22.62 3.97
N VAL A 2 0.09 23.24 3.85
CA VAL A 2 1.42 22.56 3.81
C VAL A 2 1.67 21.69 5.04
N PHE A 3 1.33 22.18 6.24
CA PHE A 3 1.47 21.40 7.47
C PHE A 3 0.67 20.09 7.44
N ASN A 4 -0.56 20.12 6.96
CA ASN A 4 -1.40 18.92 6.84
C ASN A 4 -0.83 17.93 5.82
N GLN A 5 -0.22 18.44 4.75
CA GLN A 5 0.44 17.60 3.76
C GLN A 5 1.67 16.90 4.35
N LEU A 6 2.53 17.64 5.04
CA LEU A 6 3.70 17.07 5.71
C LEU A 6 3.32 16.03 6.77
N LEU A 7 2.25 16.28 7.51
CA LEU A 7 1.75 15.33 8.49
C LEU A 7 1.25 14.03 7.84
N VAL A 8 0.46 14.14 6.77
CA VAL A 8 -0.01 12.97 6.00
C VAL A 8 1.16 12.19 5.43
N PHE A 9 2.17 12.90 4.90
CA PHE A 9 3.41 12.29 4.42
C PHE A 9 4.11 11.49 5.52
N ALA A 10 4.34 12.11 6.68
CA ALA A 10 5.05 11.48 7.79
C ALA A 10 4.28 10.25 8.32
N LEU A 11 2.96 10.35 8.48
CA LEU A 11 2.11 9.24 8.91
C LEU A 11 2.12 8.08 7.92
N TYR A 12 2.04 8.38 6.64
CA TYR A 12 2.08 7.36 5.60
C TYR A 12 3.45 6.67 5.54
N PHE A 13 4.54 7.45 5.55
CA PHE A 13 5.89 6.92 5.55
C PHE A 13 6.13 5.99 6.74
N LEU A 14 5.72 6.40 7.93
CA LEU A 14 5.85 5.61 9.14
C LEU A 14 4.98 4.34 9.11
N ALA A 15 3.75 4.44 8.61
CA ALA A 15 2.87 3.28 8.44
C ALA A 15 3.45 2.27 7.45
N LEU A 16 4.07 2.74 6.36
CA LEU A 16 4.80 1.88 5.41
C LEU A 16 6.00 1.22 6.09
N TYR A 17 6.79 2.00 6.84
CA TYR A 17 7.96 1.47 7.55
C TYR A 17 7.57 0.35 8.52
N LEU A 18 6.62 0.60 9.42
CA LEU A 18 6.18 -0.38 10.41
C LEU A 18 5.57 -1.63 9.76
N SER A 19 4.71 -1.45 8.77
CA SER A 19 4.08 -2.57 8.07
C SER A 19 5.08 -3.41 7.29
N SER A 20 6.08 -2.79 6.68
CA SER A 20 7.13 -3.54 5.98
C SER A 20 8.07 -4.24 6.95
N TRP A 21 8.40 -3.60 8.07
CA TRP A 21 9.21 -4.25 9.11
C TRP A 21 8.55 -5.55 9.57
N VAL A 22 7.24 -5.55 9.82
CA VAL A 22 6.50 -6.77 10.16
C VAL A 22 6.50 -7.75 8.99
N SER A 23 6.23 -7.29 7.76
CA SER A 23 6.16 -8.18 6.59
C SER A 23 7.49 -8.87 6.28
N ASN A 24 8.62 -8.20 6.51
CA ASN A 24 9.94 -8.78 6.28
C ASN A 24 10.23 -9.96 7.22
N HIS A 25 9.65 -9.96 8.43
CA HIS A 25 9.73 -11.11 9.35
C HIS A 25 8.85 -12.28 8.92
N LEU A 26 7.94 -12.07 7.97
CA LEU A 26 7.01 -13.06 7.42
C LEU A 26 7.40 -13.49 6.00
N GLU A 27 8.61 -13.14 5.55
CA GLU A 27 9.12 -13.59 4.24
C GLU A 27 9.29 -15.09 4.19
N THR A 28 8.75 -15.71 3.15
CA THR A 28 8.85 -17.15 2.88
C THR A 28 9.82 -17.44 1.73
N VAL A 29 10.02 -16.50 0.85
CA VAL A 29 10.98 -16.50 -0.27
C VAL A 29 11.61 -15.13 -0.32
N ALA A 30 12.88 -15.02 -0.68
CA ALA A 30 13.59 -13.75 -0.76
C ALA A 30 12.77 -12.68 -1.49
N GLN A 31 12.56 -11.55 -0.82
CA GLN A 31 11.78 -10.39 -1.30
C GLN A 31 10.29 -10.68 -1.61
N SER A 32 9.73 -11.76 -1.08
CA SER A 32 8.34 -12.16 -1.29
C SER A 32 7.75 -12.67 0.02
N SER A 33 6.74 -11.97 0.51
CA SER A 33 6.01 -12.34 1.73
C SER A 33 4.59 -12.80 1.38
N ALA A 34 4.15 -13.91 1.98
CA ALA A 34 2.76 -14.37 1.88
C ALA A 34 1.77 -13.41 2.56
N ILE A 35 2.25 -12.47 3.39
CA ILE A 35 1.47 -11.42 4.04
C ILE A 35 2.22 -10.10 3.87
N TYR A 36 1.86 -9.33 2.86
CA TYR A 36 2.49 -8.04 2.57
C TYR A 36 1.62 -6.86 3.06
N LEU A 37 1.75 -6.52 4.34
CA LEU A 37 0.96 -5.49 5.02
C LEU A 37 1.04 -4.10 4.36
N PRO A 38 2.16 -3.65 3.77
CA PRO A 38 2.24 -2.37 3.06
C PRO A 38 1.20 -2.20 1.94
N ALA A 39 0.76 -3.29 1.30
CA ALA A 39 -0.30 -3.22 0.29
C ALA A 39 -1.60 -2.67 0.87
N GLY A 40 -1.99 -3.13 2.06
CA GLY A 40 -3.17 -2.65 2.77
C GLY A 40 -3.03 -1.21 3.25
N VAL A 41 -1.85 -0.81 3.71
CA VAL A 41 -1.54 0.58 4.08
C VAL A 41 -1.70 1.49 2.86
N LYS A 42 -1.08 1.14 1.73
CA LYS A 42 -1.17 1.91 0.48
C LYS A 42 -2.62 2.10 0.05
N LEU A 43 -3.37 1.00 -0.07
CA LEU A 43 -4.76 1.06 -0.47
C LEU A 43 -5.60 1.93 0.46
N ALA A 44 -5.47 1.74 1.78
CA ALA A 44 -6.22 2.51 2.77
C ALA A 44 -5.96 4.01 2.66
N PHE A 45 -4.69 4.42 2.52
CA PHE A 45 -4.34 5.82 2.39
C PHE A 45 -4.88 6.46 1.11
N PHE A 46 -4.82 5.78 -0.03
CA PHE A 46 -5.43 6.28 -1.26
C PHE A 46 -6.96 6.38 -1.16
N VAL A 47 -7.60 5.50 -0.38
CA VAL A 47 -9.05 5.58 -0.11
C VAL A 47 -9.38 6.71 0.84
N ILE A 48 -8.67 6.85 1.97
CA ILE A 48 -8.94 7.83 3.02
C ILE A 48 -8.70 9.25 2.53
N PHE A 49 -7.56 9.48 1.88
CA PHE A 49 -7.13 10.84 1.53
C PHE A 49 -7.69 11.30 0.16
N PRO A 50 -8.07 12.59 0.04
CA PRO A 50 -8.45 13.19 -1.22
C PRO A 50 -7.34 13.10 -2.27
N VAL A 51 -7.71 13.09 -3.56
CA VAL A 51 -6.80 12.97 -4.72
C VAL A 51 -5.66 14.00 -4.68
N ARG A 52 -5.89 15.19 -4.14
CA ARG A 52 -4.86 16.23 -3.98
C ARG A 52 -3.65 15.82 -3.13
N PHE A 53 -3.80 14.81 -2.27
CA PHE A 53 -2.70 14.28 -1.44
C PHE A 53 -1.96 13.12 -2.12
N TRP A 54 -2.50 12.52 -3.16
CA TRP A 54 -1.93 11.34 -3.81
C TRP A 54 -0.50 11.53 -4.35
N PRO A 55 -0.12 12.69 -4.94
CA PRO A 55 1.26 12.91 -5.33
C PRO A 55 2.25 12.80 -4.16
N MET A 56 1.84 13.28 -2.97
CA MET A 56 2.67 13.15 -1.76
C MET A 56 2.77 11.72 -1.26
N LEU A 57 1.67 10.97 -1.29
CA LEU A 57 1.68 9.54 -0.95
C LEU A 57 2.61 8.78 -1.90
N TRP A 58 2.58 9.11 -3.18
CA TRP A 58 3.48 8.52 -4.16
C TRP A 58 4.95 8.84 -3.86
N ILE A 59 5.29 10.10 -3.61
CA ILE A 59 6.66 10.52 -3.25
C ILE A 59 7.11 9.81 -1.97
N ALA A 60 6.28 9.76 -0.94
CA ALA A 60 6.60 9.08 0.31
C ALA A 60 6.88 7.58 0.10
N SER A 61 6.10 6.92 -0.75
CA SER A 61 6.31 5.51 -1.10
C SER A 61 7.64 5.30 -1.83
N ARG A 62 8.03 6.23 -2.72
CA ARG A 62 9.31 6.15 -3.44
C ARG A 62 10.51 6.40 -2.52
N LEU A 63 10.43 7.40 -1.68
CA LEU A 63 11.47 7.68 -0.67
C LEU A 63 11.61 6.52 0.31
N TYR A 64 10.48 5.92 0.69
CA TYR A 64 10.49 4.74 1.54
C TYR A 64 11.22 3.56 0.87
N ALA A 65 10.89 3.24 -0.39
CA ALA A 65 11.55 2.18 -1.15
C ALA A 65 13.05 2.43 -1.29
N SER A 66 13.44 3.68 -1.58
CA SER A 66 14.84 4.09 -1.67
C SER A 66 15.57 3.96 -0.33
N TYR A 67 14.93 4.33 0.78
CA TYR A 67 15.52 4.25 2.13
C TYR A 67 15.82 2.81 2.55
N LEU A 68 14.94 1.87 2.25
CA LEU A 68 15.15 0.46 2.58
C LEU A 68 16.18 -0.24 1.69
N GLY A 69 16.69 0.45 0.65
CA GLY A 69 17.62 -0.18 -0.30
C GLY A 69 16.98 -1.38 -1.01
N VAL A 70 15.66 -1.41 -1.15
CA VAL A 70 14.93 -2.45 -1.89
C VAL A 70 15.19 -2.22 -3.38
N TYR A 71 16.46 -2.36 -3.77
CA TYR A 71 16.87 -2.29 -5.16
C TYR A 71 17.02 -3.72 -5.67
N TYR A 72 16.20 -4.09 -6.62
CA TYR A 72 16.37 -5.32 -7.36
C TYR A 72 17.67 -5.23 -8.16
N ASN A 73 18.72 -5.90 -7.69
CA ASN A 73 20.04 -5.99 -8.36
C ASN A 73 20.72 -4.66 -8.75
N GLY A 74 20.37 -3.54 -8.13
CA GLY A 74 20.97 -2.24 -8.43
C GLY A 74 20.44 -1.55 -9.68
N GLU A 75 19.42 -2.07 -10.33
CA GLU A 75 18.84 -1.47 -11.53
C GLU A 75 17.72 -0.48 -11.15
N TRP A 76 18.10 0.78 -11.06
CA TRP A 76 17.19 1.89 -10.78
C TRP A 76 15.96 1.97 -11.71
N SER A 77 16.14 1.58 -12.97
CA SER A 77 15.08 1.59 -13.99
C SER A 77 13.95 0.64 -13.62
N PHE A 78 14.29 -0.56 -13.15
CA PHE A 78 13.31 -1.57 -12.76
C PHE A 78 12.52 -1.14 -11.52
N ASP A 79 13.20 -0.61 -10.51
CA ASP A 79 12.57 -0.13 -9.28
C ASP A 79 11.64 1.06 -9.53
N LEU A 80 12.05 1.99 -10.38
CA LEU A 80 11.21 3.11 -10.77
C LEU A 80 9.97 2.63 -11.51
N PHE A 81 10.14 1.72 -12.47
CA PHE A 81 9.03 1.16 -13.24
C PHE A 81 8.08 0.36 -12.34
N HIS A 82 8.61 -0.56 -11.54
CA HIS A 82 7.85 -1.37 -10.59
C HIS A 82 7.02 -0.51 -9.65
N GLY A 83 7.67 0.43 -9.01
CA GLY A 83 6.98 1.30 -8.08
C GLY A 83 5.97 2.22 -8.76
N PHE A 84 6.27 2.72 -9.95
CA PHE A 84 5.35 3.54 -10.71
C PHE A 84 4.09 2.75 -11.10
N VAL A 85 4.25 1.55 -11.63
CA VAL A 85 3.13 0.66 -12.00
C VAL A 85 2.28 0.30 -10.78
N GLN A 86 2.91 -0.03 -9.66
CA GLN A 86 2.18 -0.37 -8.43
C GLN A 86 1.31 0.78 -7.94
N GLU A 87 1.89 1.96 -7.81
CA GLU A 87 1.17 3.12 -7.30
C GLU A 87 0.10 3.62 -8.26
N LEU A 88 0.39 3.65 -9.56
CA LEU A 88 -0.62 4.00 -10.58
C LEU A 88 -1.80 3.04 -10.58
N THR A 89 -1.55 1.75 -10.36
CA THR A 89 -2.60 0.75 -10.26
C THR A 89 -3.54 1.07 -9.10
N TYR A 90 -2.99 1.33 -7.89
CA TYR A 90 -3.81 1.73 -6.74
C TYR A 90 -4.57 3.02 -7.02
N MET A 91 -3.89 4.05 -7.56
CA MET A 91 -4.52 5.32 -7.91
C MET A 91 -5.67 5.16 -8.90
N ALA A 92 -5.47 4.43 -10.00
CA ALA A 92 -6.47 4.23 -11.04
C ALA A 92 -7.69 3.49 -10.51
N ILE A 93 -7.47 2.40 -9.77
CA ILE A 93 -8.55 1.57 -9.23
C ILE A 93 -9.33 2.36 -8.16
N VAL A 94 -8.65 2.96 -7.19
CA VAL A 94 -9.30 3.77 -6.14
C VAL A 94 -10.03 4.97 -6.73
N TYR A 95 -9.45 5.63 -7.74
CA TYR A 95 -10.10 6.75 -8.43
C TYR A 95 -11.41 6.32 -9.09
N SER A 96 -11.41 5.20 -9.80
CA SER A 96 -12.59 4.64 -10.44
C SER A 96 -13.70 4.33 -9.44
N PHE A 97 -13.34 3.75 -8.31
CA PHE A 97 -14.27 3.50 -7.21
C PHE A 97 -14.78 4.80 -6.58
N LYS A 98 -13.94 5.77 -6.31
CA LYS A 98 -14.37 7.08 -5.77
C LYS A 98 -15.33 7.80 -6.71
N LYS A 99 -15.12 7.73 -8.02
CA LYS A 99 -16.01 8.31 -9.03
C LYS A 99 -17.39 7.66 -9.03
N SER A 100 -17.50 6.37 -8.72
CA SER A 100 -18.77 5.63 -8.62
C SER A 100 -19.55 5.85 -7.32
N ARG A 101 -19.26 6.92 -6.55
CA ARG A 101 -19.84 7.26 -5.24
C ARG A 101 -19.46 6.27 -4.11
N TRP A 102 -18.39 5.54 -4.29
CA TRP A 102 -17.79 4.73 -3.25
C TRP A 102 -16.87 5.61 -2.35
N PRO A 103 -16.65 5.32 -1.05
CA PRO A 103 -16.91 4.05 -0.39
C PRO A 103 -18.26 4.02 0.32
N PRO A 104 -19.04 2.96 0.17
CA PRO A 104 -20.09 2.65 1.13
C PRO A 104 -19.45 2.46 2.51
N LYS A 105 -20.22 2.60 3.57
CA LYS A 105 -19.72 2.31 4.93
C LYS A 105 -19.16 0.88 4.95
N ILE A 106 -17.91 0.70 5.37
CA ILE A 106 -17.25 -0.63 5.41
C ILE A 106 -18.02 -1.62 6.28
N THR A 107 -18.75 -1.12 7.27
CA THR A 107 -19.65 -1.91 8.12
C THR A 107 -20.88 -2.46 7.39
N SER A 108 -21.12 -2.07 6.15
CA SER A 108 -22.19 -2.65 5.32
C SER A 108 -21.67 -3.82 4.49
N ASN A 109 -22.55 -4.78 4.16
CA ASN A 109 -22.20 -5.91 3.30
C ASN A 109 -21.67 -5.46 1.94
N SER A 110 -22.25 -4.41 1.35
CA SER A 110 -21.78 -3.81 0.10
C SER A 110 -20.41 -3.17 0.24
N GLY A 111 -20.10 -2.57 1.40
CA GLY A 111 -18.80 -1.99 1.69
C GLY A 111 -17.72 -3.05 1.83
N ALA A 112 -18.00 -4.12 2.56
CA ALA A 112 -17.09 -5.25 2.70
C ALA A 112 -16.81 -5.92 1.35
N LEU A 113 -17.86 -6.20 0.56
CA LEU A 113 -17.71 -6.77 -0.78
C LEU A 113 -16.90 -5.86 -1.70
N SER A 114 -17.16 -4.57 -1.68
CA SER A 114 -16.42 -3.60 -2.49
C SER A 114 -14.93 -3.56 -2.11
N LEU A 115 -14.61 -3.70 -0.83
CA LEU A 115 -13.21 -3.76 -0.38
C LEU A 115 -12.52 -5.04 -0.84
N ILE A 116 -13.21 -6.18 -0.77
CA ILE A 116 -12.69 -7.46 -1.28
C ILE A 116 -12.43 -7.35 -2.78
N LEU A 117 -13.40 -6.83 -3.55
CA LEU A 117 -13.23 -6.63 -4.99
C LEU A 117 -12.04 -5.69 -5.28
N LEU A 118 -11.92 -4.59 -4.53
CA LEU A 118 -10.82 -3.65 -4.67
C LEU A 118 -9.47 -4.32 -4.40
N ALA A 119 -9.38 -5.15 -3.36
CA ALA A 119 -8.18 -5.90 -3.02
C ALA A 119 -7.80 -6.91 -4.12
N VAL A 120 -8.78 -7.69 -4.59
CA VAL A 120 -8.58 -8.67 -5.67
C VAL A 120 -8.14 -7.98 -6.96
N PHE A 121 -8.85 -6.91 -7.37
CA PHE A 121 -8.49 -6.18 -8.58
C PHE A 121 -7.11 -5.55 -8.49
N SER A 122 -6.76 -4.92 -7.36
CA SER A 122 -5.45 -4.29 -7.21
C SER A 122 -4.31 -5.30 -7.23
N ALA A 123 -4.46 -6.43 -6.55
CA ALA A 123 -3.46 -7.49 -6.53
C ALA A 123 -3.31 -8.15 -7.91
N SER A 124 -4.42 -8.54 -8.54
CA SER A 124 -4.41 -9.24 -9.84
C SER A 124 -3.94 -8.34 -10.98
N PHE A 125 -4.41 -7.09 -11.03
CA PHE A 125 -4.05 -6.16 -12.11
C PHE A 125 -2.60 -5.73 -12.04
N LYS A 126 -2.11 -5.42 -10.85
CA LYS A 126 -0.68 -5.15 -10.63
C LYS A 126 0.16 -6.30 -11.17
N TRP A 127 -0.27 -7.51 -10.85
CA TRP A 127 0.43 -8.70 -11.24
C TRP A 127 0.40 -8.96 -12.76
N PHE A 128 -0.74 -8.75 -13.40
CA PHE A 128 -0.86 -8.82 -14.86
C PHE A 128 0.10 -7.85 -15.56
N LEU A 129 0.22 -6.63 -15.05
CA LEU A 129 1.18 -5.65 -15.59
C LEU A 129 2.63 -6.07 -15.37
N PHE A 130 2.93 -6.71 -14.24
CA PHE A 130 4.27 -7.21 -13.95
C PHE A 130 4.68 -8.37 -14.84
N SER A 131 3.81 -9.35 -15.05
CA SER A 131 4.10 -10.50 -15.88
C SER A 131 4.30 -10.15 -17.36
N SER A 132 3.76 -9.01 -17.78
CA SER A 132 3.96 -8.50 -19.15
C SER A 132 5.27 -7.75 -19.34
N ALA A 133 5.97 -7.39 -18.27
CA ALA A 133 7.26 -6.72 -18.35
C ALA A 133 8.37 -7.74 -18.63
N PHE A 134 8.97 -7.65 -19.81
CA PHE A 134 10.00 -8.57 -20.29
C PHE A 134 11.19 -8.71 -19.32
N GLU A 135 11.62 -7.64 -18.68
CA GLU A 135 12.75 -7.61 -17.74
C GLU A 135 12.50 -8.46 -16.49
N PHE A 136 11.26 -8.64 -16.12
CA PHE A 136 10.88 -9.44 -14.95
C PHE A 136 11.07 -10.95 -15.20
N THR A 137 10.87 -11.42 -16.43
CA THR A 137 11.00 -12.83 -16.79
C THR A 137 12.46 -13.27 -16.90
N THR A 138 13.39 -12.36 -17.14
CA THR A 138 14.83 -12.65 -17.21
C THR A 138 15.51 -12.72 -15.85
N TRP A 139 14.90 -12.10 -14.82
CA TRP A 139 15.46 -12.06 -13.46
C TRP A 139 15.20 -13.34 -12.66
N LEU A 140 14.09 -14.03 -12.93
CA LEU A 140 13.71 -15.27 -12.28
C LEU A 140 13.66 -16.43 -13.28
N GLU A 141 14.33 -17.53 -12.97
CA GLU A 141 14.31 -18.72 -13.79
C GLU A 141 12.99 -19.50 -13.65
N GLY A 142 12.26 -19.67 -14.73
CA GLY A 142 11.19 -20.64 -14.95
C GLY A 142 10.18 -20.84 -13.80
N LYS A 143 10.31 -21.92 -13.05
CA LYS A 143 9.36 -22.30 -11.97
C LYS A 143 9.35 -21.30 -10.79
N GLN A 144 10.44 -20.58 -10.56
CA GLN A 144 10.53 -19.58 -9.49
C GLN A 144 9.66 -18.35 -9.80
N VAL A 145 9.49 -18.02 -11.09
CA VAL A 145 8.63 -16.91 -11.53
C VAL A 145 7.21 -17.11 -11.03
N LEU A 146 6.61 -18.27 -11.30
CA LEU A 146 5.23 -18.55 -10.91
C LEU A 146 5.06 -18.53 -9.37
N GLN A 147 5.99 -19.14 -8.65
CA GLN A 147 5.94 -19.16 -7.18
C GLN A 147 6.08 -17.74 -6.59
N TYR A 148 7.02 -16.97 -7.09
CA TYR A 148 7.19 -15.58 -6.71
C TYR A 148 5.92 -14.78 -6.98
N GLN A 149 5.33 -14.99 -8.12
CA GLN A 149 4.09 -14.39 -8.55
C GLN A 149 2.93 -14.69 -7.60
N LEU A 150 2.71 -15.93 -7.33
CA LEU A 150 1.65 -16.35 -6.42
C LEU A 150 1.86 -15.75 -5.03
N ASN A 151 3.07 -15.78 -4.53
CA ASN A 151 3.39 -15.22 -3.21
C ASN A 151 3.12 -13.70 -3.16
N MET A 152 3.56 -12.95 -4.18
CA MET A 152 3.32 -11.51 -4.24
C MET A 152 1.84 -11.15 -4.34
N THR A 153 1.09 -11.90 -5.17
CA THR A 153 -0.37 -11.70 -5.29
C THR A 153 -1.09 -12.03 -3.99
N LEU A 154 -0.76 -13.17 -3.39
CA LEU A 154 -1.33 -13.58 -2.10
C LEU A 154 -0.91 -12.61 -0.99
N GLY A 155 0.35 -12.19 -0.98
CA GLY A 155 0.86 -11.22 -0.03
C GLY A 155 0.12 -9.89 -0.08
N ASP A 156 -0.06 -9.34 -1.29
CA ASP A 156 -0.82 -8.11 -1.49
C ASP A 156 -2.30 -8.26 -1.09
N LEU A 157 -2.92 -9.37 -1.46
CA LEU A 157 -4.32 -9.65 -1.14
C LEU A 157 -4.51 -9.77 0.38
N THR A 158 -3.71 -10.62 1.03
CA THR A 158 -3.79 -10.85 2.48
C THR A 158 -3.46 -9.59 3.27
N GLY A 159 -2.40 -8.87 2.91
CA GLY A 159 -2.03 -7.61 3.55
C GLY A 159 -3.13 -6.56 3.39
N THR A 160 -3.73 -6.47 2.20
CA THR A 160 -4.85 -5.55 1.96
C THR A 160 -6.07 -5.91 2.79
N LEU A 161 -6.46 -7.18 2.84
CA LEU A 161 -7.65 -7.62 3.59
C LEU A 161 -7.46 -7.54 5.12
N LEU A 162 -6.23 -7.60 5.62
CA LEU A 162 -5.94 -7.46 7.04
C LEU A 162 -5.87 -5.99 7.47
N VAL A 163 -5.12 -5.16 6.74
CA VAL A 163 -4.77 -3.80 7.18
C VAL A 163 -5.78 -2.76 6.71
N ALA A 164 -6.22 -2.83 5.45
CA ALA A 164 -7.08 -1.78 4.91
C ALA A 164 -8.42 -1.66 5.65
N PRO A 165 -9.15 -2.74 6.02
CA PRO A 165 -10.38 -2.61 6.80
C PRO A 165 -10.16 -1.93 8.14
N ALA A 166 -9.09 -2.29 8.86
CA ALA A 166 -8.77 -1.70 10.15
C ALA A 166 -8.53 -0.19 10.06
N LEU A 167 -7.69 0.24 9.11
CA LEU A 167 -7.40 1.66 8.89
C LEU A 167 -8.65 2.43 8.44
N LEU A 168 -9.46 1.84 7.59
CA LEU A 168 -10.69 2.46 7.10
C LEU A 168 -11.75 2.58 8.21
N LEU A 169 -11.89 1.59 9.08
CA LEU A 169 -12.78 1.66 10.25
C LEU A 169 -12.31 2.76 11.22
N ILE A 170 -11.02 2.83 11.50
CA ILE A 170 -10.46 3.91 12.32
C ILE A 170 -10.76 5.26 11.67
N SER A 171 -10.57 5.41 10.36
CA SER A 171 -10.84 6.66 9.67
C SER A 171 -12.31 7.08 9.65
N GLN A 172 -13.23 6.13 9.65
CA GLN A 172 -14.68 6.39 9.69
C GLN A 172 -15.17 6.71 11.11
N SER A 173 -14.54 6.11 12.12
CA SER A 173 -14.88 6.33 13.53
C SER A 173 -14.34 7.66 14.07
N TYR A 174 -13.16 8.03 13.61
CA TYR A 174 -12.54 9.31 13.95
C TYR A 174 -12.49 10.11 12.65
N SER A 175 -13.13 11.28 12.58
CA SER A 175 -12.95 12.16 11.42
C SER A 175 -11.46 12.54 11.34
N LEU A 176 -10.70 11.73 10.61
CA LEU A 176 -9.24 11.86 10.43
C LEU A 176 -8.86 13.04 9.52
N VAL A 177 -9.72 14.06 9.44
CA VAL A 177 -9.23 15.38 9.11
C VAL A 177 -8.42 15.82 10.33
N PRO A 178 -7.09 15.88 10.25
CA PRO A 178 -6.26 16.08 11.42
C PRO A 178 -6.60 17.44 12.04
N SER A 179 -7.34 17.44 13.13
CA SER A 179 -7.20 18.55 14.07
C SER A 179 -5.78 18.42 14.65
N ARG A 180 -5.13 19.54 14.93
CA ARG A 180 -3.76 19.54 15.51
C ARG A 180 -3.62 18.60 16.71
N HIS A 181 -4.69 18.41 17.49
CA HIS A 181 -4.72 17.51 18.65
C HIS A 181 -4.64 16.02 18.29
N HIS A 182 -5.34 15.56 17.24
CA HIS A 182 -5.29 14.17 16.81
C HIS A 182 -3.90 13.78 16.25
N ALA A 183 -3.23 14.71 15.60
CA ALA A 183 -1.88 14.51 15.09
C ALA A 183 -0.87 14.30 16.22
N VAL A 184 -0.95 15.09 17.28
CA VAL A 184 -0.06 14.97 18.46
C VAL A 184 -0.29 13.63 19.16
N ILE A 185 -1.55 13.23 19.36
CA ILE A 185 -1.90 11.95 20.01
C ILE A 185 -1.36 10.78 19.18
N LEU A 186 -1.56 10.79 17.85
CA LEU A 186 -1.08 9.72 16.97
C LEU A 186 0.44 9.62 16.95
N LEU A 187 1.13 10.75 16.87
CA LEU A 187 2.60 10.81 16.94
C LEU A 187 3.12 10.33 18.30
N SER A 188 2.42 10.67 19.39
CA SER A 188 2.79 10.20 20.74
C SER A 188 2.60 8.69 20.89
N LEU A 189 1.50 8.13 20.36
CA LEU A 189 1.26 6.68 20.36
C LEU A 189 2.27 5.92 19.50
N LEU A 190 2.67 6.50 18.37
CA LEU A 190 3.68 5.90 17.49
C LEU A 190 5.08 5.98 18.10
N ALA A 191 5.42 7.07 18.80
CA ALA A 191 6.69 7.19 19.53
C ALA A 191 6.77 6.19 20.71
N LEU A 192 5.65 5.92 21.38
CA LEU A 192 5.58 4.91 22.44
C LEU A 192 5.71 3.47 21.91
N ALA A 193 5.26 3.21 20.68
CA ALA A 193 5.37 1.88 20.05
C ALA A 193 6.77 1.60 19.46
N SER A 194 7.66 2.59 19.43
CA SER A 194 9.04 2.46 18.91
C SER A 194 10.08 2.24 20.00
N ILE A 195 9.67 2.15 21.26
CA ILE A 195 10.50 1.78 22.42
C ILE A 195 10.31 0.31 22.74
#